data_549896faf05c92f237a8bcffcd9e7dec
#
_entry.id   549896faf05c92f237a8bcffcd9e7dec
#
_cell.length_a   1.000
_cell.length_b   1.000
_cell.length_c   1.000
_cell.angle_alpha   90.00
_cell.angle_beta   90.00
_cell.angle_gamma   90.00
#
_symmetry.space_group_name_H-M   'P 1'
#
loop_
_entity.id
_entity.type
_entity.pdbx_description
1 polymer ?
#
loop_
_entity_poly.entity_id
_entity_poly.type
_entity_poly.pdbx_seq_one_letter_code
_entity_poly.pdbx_strand_id
1 'polypeptide(L)'
;MSTEKFELIAPCHFGLEAVLKREILDLGYEISKVEDGKVTFLADAQGIADANVFLRTTERILLKVAEVKAETFDELFEATKALPWERYIPQDGKFWVAKANSVKSKLFSPSDIQSIMKKAIVERLKGVYNVSWFPEDGASFPIRVAFMKDVATIGIDTSGVSLHKRGYRQMTVKAPITETLASALIMLTPWKKDRSLVDPFCGSGTFPIEAAMMAADMAPGMNRSFLAEDWKHVVPRRCWYNAVEEAQDRVNLKIETDIQGYDIDAEALKAARANAKMAGVDSLIHFQQRPVKELHHPKPYGFIITNPPYGERLEEKAALPQLYSEIGESYRGLDKWSMYLITSYDKAESDIGRKADKNRKIYNGMLKTYFYQFLGPKPPKRSQSQEKKEGTIE
;
A
#
# COMPACT_ATOMS: atom_id res chain seq x y z
N MET A 1 -28.66 -5.79 11.10
CA MET A 1 -27.33 -5.26 10.79
C MET A 1 -27.46 -3.76 10.75
N SER A 2 -26.54 -2.99 11.32
CA SER A 2 -26.57 -1.52 11.22
C SER A 2 -26.46 -1.15 9.74
N THR A 3 -27.45 -0.46 9.20
CA THR A 3 -27.47 0.06 7.83
C THR A 3 -26.70 1.38 7.73
N GLU A 4 -26.03 1.75 8.81
CA GLU A 4 -25.26 2.99 8.89
C GLU A 4 -24.06 2.95 7.96
N LYS A 5 -24.01 3.88 7.03
CA LYS A 5 -22.87 4.06 6.11
C LYS A 5 -21.94 5.14 6.62
N PHE A 6 -20.66 4.89 6.46
CA PHE A 6 -19.54 5.79 6.77
C PHE A 6 -18.84 6.19 5.47
N GLU A 7 -18.28 7.39 5.42
CA GLU A 7 -17.25 7.70 4.46
C GLU A 7 -15.90 7.25 5.03
N LEU A 8 -15.17 6.44 4.27
CA LEU A 8 -13.82 6.00 4.59
C LEU A 8 -12.83 6.66 3.65
N ILE A 9 -11.72 7.13 4.19
CA ILE A 9 -10.61 7.71 3.42
C ILE A 9 -9.46 6.72 3.42
N ALA A 10 -9.00 6.35 2.23
CA ALA A 10 -7.83 5.52 2.01
C ALA A 10 -6.72 6.34 1.35
N PRO A 11 -5.71 6.82 2.10
CA PRO A 11 -4.53 7.48 1.52
C PRO A 11 -3.65 6.49 0.76
N CYS A 12 -3.10 6.93 -0.38
CA CYS A 12 -2.15 6.17 -1.17
C CYS A 12 -0.98 7.05 -1.66
N HIS A 13 0.01 6.43 -2.28
CA HIS A 13 1.04 7.18 -2.98
C HIS A 13 0.43 7.98 -4.14
N PHE A 14 0.86 9.24 -4.27
CA PHE A 14 0.43 10.13 -5.34
C PHE A 14 0.65 9.51 -6.73
N GLY A 15 -0.38 9.55 -7.56
CA GLY A 15 -0.39 8.96 -8.90
C GLY A 15 -0.79 7.48 -8.92
N LEU A 16 -1.14 6.87 -7.78
CA LEU A 16 -1.59 5.47 -7.67
C LEU A 16 -3.07 5.35 -7.30
N GLU A 17 -3.81 6.45 -7.28
CA GLU A 17 -5.22 6.53 -6.90
C GLU A 17 -6.10 5.61 -7.76
N ALA A 18 -5.78 5.47 -9.05
CA ALA A 18 -6.52 4.58 -9.96
C ALA A 18 -6.36 3.09 -9.61
N VAL A 19 -5.21 2.69 -9.03
CA VAL A 19 -4.98 1.33 -8.56
C VAL A 19 -5.82 1.06 -7.33
N LEU A 20 -5.72 1.94 -6.32
CA LEU A 20 -6.50 1.84 -5.10
C LEU A 20 -8.02 1.90 -5.35
N LYS A 21 -8.46 2.79 -6.26
CA LYS A 21 -9.87 2.85 -6.68
C LYS A 21 -10.36 1.50 -7.18
N ARG A 22 -9.56 0.80 -8.01
CA ARG A 22 -9.93 -0.53 -8.52
C ARG A 22 -10.03 -1.55 -7.40
N GLU A 23 -9.08 -1.58 -6.44
CA GLU A 23 -9.17 -2.49 -5.28
C GLU A 23 -10.47 -2.28 -4.48
N ILE A 24 -10.85 -1.02 -4.24
CA ILE A 24 -12.08 -0.69 -3.50
C ILE A 24 -13.33 -1.14 -4.26
N LEU A 25 -13.36 -0.94 -5.59
CA LEU A 25 -14.46 -1.40 -6.44
C LEU A 25 -14.54 -2.93 -6.49
N ASP A 26 -13.39 -3.62 -6.54
CA ASP A 26 -13.31 -5.09 -6.53
C ASP A 26 -13.81 -5.69 -5.20
N LEU A 27 -13.73 -4.94 -4.09
CA LEU A 27 -14.36 -5.28 -2.82
C LEU A 27 -15.89 -4.97 -2.78
N GLY A 28 -16.44 -4.35 -3.83
CA GLY A 28 -17.86 -4.04 -3.93
C GLY A 28 -18.28 -2.71 -3.30
N TYR A 29 -17.33 -1.84 -2.91
CA TYR A 29 -17.64 -0.55 -2.29
C TYR A 29 -17.73 0.59 -3.31
N GLU A 30 -18.64 1.54 -3.04
CA GLU A 30 -18.91 2.69 -3.89
C GLU A 30 -17.92 3.82 -3.61
N ILE A 31 -17.29 4.35 -4.66
CA ILE A 31 -16.37 5.50 -4.57
C ILE A 31 -17.19 6.80 -4.47
N SER A 32 -16.96 7.58 -3.42
CA SER A 32 -17.54 8.93 -3.29
C SER A 32 -16.65 10.03 -3.88
N LYS A 33 -15.30 9.91 -3.72
CA LYS A 33 -14.38 10.93 -4.22
C LYS A 33 -12.99 10.36 -4.52
N VAL A 34 -12.35 10.82 -5.59
CA VAL A 34 -10.93 10.55 -5.88
C VAL A 34 -10.19 11.88 -5.90
N GLU A 35 -9.15 12.00 -5.10
CA GLU A 35 -8.30 13.19 -4.99
C GLU A 35 -6.83 12.77 -4.99
N ASP A 36 -5.94 13.72 -5.23
CA ASP A 36 -4.51 13.49 -5.20
C ASP A 36 -4.08 12.83 -3.88
N GLY A 37 -3.53 11.62 -3.96
CA GLY A 37 -3.02 10.84 -2.83
C GLY A 37 -4.07 10.20 -1.92
N LYS A 38 -5.36 10.19 -2.30
CA LYS A 38 -6.40 9.51 -1.51
C LYS A 38 -7.64 9.14 -2.33
N VAL A 39 -8.34 8.10 -1.89
CA VAL A 39 -9.65 7.71 -2.40
C VAL A 39 -10.63 7.68 -1.22
N THR A 40 -11.80 8.30 -1.37
CA THR A 40 -12.89 8.25 -0.39
C THR A 40 -14.02 7.38 -0.93
N PHE A 41 -14.59 6.54 -0.10
CA PHE A 41 -15.62 5.58 -0.48
C PHE A 41 -16.64 5.35 0.65
N LEU A 42 -17.80 4.82 0.28
CA LEU A 42 -18.90 4.54 1.21
C LEU A 42 -18.86 3.08 1.63
N ALA A 43 -18.91 2.84 2.95
CA ALA A 43 -18.93 1.51 3.52
C ALA A 43 -19.71 1.48 4.84
N ASP A 44 -20.10 0.29 5.27
CA ASP A 44 -20.64 0.05 6.62
C ASP A 44 -19.52 -0.42 7.58
N ALA A 45 -19.88 -0.92 8.74
CA ALA A 45 -18.93 -1.45 9.72
C ALA A 45 -18.14 -2.65 9.17
N GLN A 46 -18.73 -3.49 8.29
CA GLN A 46 -18.02 -4.58 7.63
C GLN A 46 -16.93 -4.03 6.72
N GLY A 47 -17.23 -2.97 5.97
CA GLY A 47 -16.26 -2.35 5.06
C GLY A 47 -15.06 -1.70 5.75
N ILE A 48 -15.18 -1.30 7.03
CA ILE A 48 -14.01 -0.86 7.81
C ILE A 48 -13.05 -2.04 8.01
N ALA A 49 -13.56 -3.22 8.37
CA ALA A 49 -12.76 -4.43 8.54
C ALA A 49 -12.17 -4.89 7.20
N ASP A 50 -12.99 -4.99 6.16
CA ASP A 50 -12.57 -5.44 4.82
C ASP A 50 -11.49 -4.55 4.23
N ALA A 51 -11.63 -3.24 4.33
CA ALA A 51 -10.65 -2.29 3.83
C ALA A 51 -9.28 -2.43 4.52
N ASN A 52 -9.26 -2.66 5.84
CA ASN A 52 -8.02 -2.88 6.58
C ASN A 52 -7.37 -4.23 6.26
N VAL A 53 -8.18 -5.28 6.04
CA VAL A 53 -7.68 -6.64 5.78
C VAL A 53 -7.24 -6.81 4.33
N PHE A 54 -8.01 -6.31 3.36
CA PHE A 54 -7.83 -6.65 1.94
C PHE A 54 -7.08 -5.61 1.10
N LEU A 55 -7.14 -4.30 1.43
CA LEU A 55 -6.50 -3.29 0.60
C LEU A 55 -4.97 -3.33 0.69
N ARG A 56 -4.31 -3.48 -0.46
CA ARG A 56 -2.86 -3.65 -0.57
C ARG A 56 -2.11 -2.34 -0.73
N THR A 57 -2.75 -1.34 -1.35
CA THR A 57 -2.06 -0.14 -1.85
C THR A 57 -2.32 1.11 -1.04
N THR A 58 -3.12 1.01 0.03
CA THR A 58 -3.35 2.10 0.98
C THR A 58 -2.45 1.99 2.21
N GLU A 59 -2.08 3.15 2.77
CA GLU A 59 -1.26 3.23 3.98
C GLU A 59 -2.08 3.11 5.27
N ARG A 60 -3.37 3.46 5.22
CA ARG A 60 -4.32 3.50 6.35
C ARG A 60 -5.74 3.53 5.86
N ILE A 61 -6.66 3.25 6.77
CA ILE A 61 -8.08 3.53 6.60
C ILE A 61 -8.49 4.52 7.68
N LEU A 62 -9.03 5.67 7.27
CA LEU A 62 -9.55 6.68 8.17
C LEU A 62 -11.07 6.71 8.09
N LEU A 63 -11.72 6.62 9.24
CA LEU A 63 -13.14 6.91 9.37
C LEU A 63 -13.32 8.43 9.28
N LYS A 64 -13.91 8.94 8.21
CA LYS A 64 -14.11 10.37 7.99
C LYS A 64 -15.16 10.90 8.96
N VAL A 65 -14.77 11.92 9.72
CA VAL A 65 -15.68 12.62 10.64
C VAL A 65 -16.35 13.79 9.93
N ALA A 66 -15.54 14.64 9.28
CA ALA A 66 -16.05 15.83 8.60
C ALA A 66 -15.02 16.43 7.63
N GLU A 67 -15.51 17.35 6.80
CA GLU A 67 -14.72 18.39 6.15
C GLU A 67 -15.21 19.76 6.66
N VAL A 68 -14.31 20.57 7.19
CA VAL A 68 -14.65 21.91 7.73
C VAL A 68 -13.76 22.97 7.14
N LYS A 69 -14.34 24.11 6.77
CA LYS A 69 -13.58 25.28 6.35
C LYS A 69 -13.16 26.07 7.60
N ALA A 70 -11.90 26.43 7.71
CA ALA A 70 -11.39 27.26 8.78
C ALA A 70 -10.17 28.06 8.31
N GLU A 71 -10.24 29.37 8.45
CA GLU A 71 -9.18 30.32 8.10
C GLU A 71 -8.51 30.91 9.35
N THR A 72 -9.14 30.74 10.53
CA THR A 72 -8.65 31.15 11.84
C THR A 72 -8.72 29.99 12.84
N PHE A 73 -7.97 30.09 13.95
CA PHE A 73 -8.01 29.09 15.01
C PHE A 73 -9.34 29.08 15.76
N ASP A 74 -10.03 30.22 15.87
CA ASP A 74 -11.37 30.29 16.47
C ASP A 74 -12.40 29.55 15.61
N GLU A 75 -12.37 29.76 14.27
CA GLU A 75 -13.21 28.99 13.35
C GLU A 75 -12.94 27.48 13.42
N LEU A 76 -11.66 27.09 13.48
CA LEU A 76 -11.28 25.69 13.63
C LEU A 76 -11.80 25.12 14.94
N PHE A 77 -11.66 25.86 16.05
CA PHE A 77 -12.13 25.44 17.36
C PHE A 77 -13.65 25.21 17.37
N GLU A 78 -14.43 26.21 16.94
CA GLU A 78 -15.90 26.12 16.97
C GLU A 78 -16.42 25.05 16.02
N ALA A 79 -15.87 24.96 14.80
CA ALA A 79 -16.25 23.92 13.85
C ALA A 79 -15.91 22.51 14.38
N THR A 80 -14.76 22.32 15.00
CA THR A 80 -14.36 21.04 15.61
C THR A 80 -15.25 20.67 16.81
N LYS A 81 -15.56 21.64 17.68
CA LYS A 81 -16.44 21.47 18.84
C LYS A 81 -17.86 21.11 18.45
N ALA A 82 -18.37 21.61 17.33
CA ALA A 82 -19.71 21.32 16.83
C ALA A 82 -19.89 19.87 16.32
N LEU A 83 -18.82 19.13 16.04
CA LEU A 83 -18.88 17.75 15.52
C LEU A 83 -19.36 16.78 16.61
N PRO A 84 -20.08 15.71 16.23
CA PRO A 84 -20.64 14.72 17.17
C PRO A 84 -19.59 13.67 17.58
N TRP A 85 -18.54 14.08 18.30
CA TRP A 85 -17.43 13.21 18.70
C TRP A 85 -17.86 12.03 19.55
N GLU A 86 -18.92 12.19 20.36
CA GLU A 86 -19.54 11.14 21.20
C GLU A 86 -20.08 9.96 20.41
N ARG A 87 -20.31 10.14 19.11
CA ARG A 87 -20.69 9.03 18.21
C ARG A 87 -19.55 8.02 18.01
N TYR A 88 -18.33 8.49 18.12
CA TYR A 88 -17.12 7.71 17.84
C TYR A 88 -16.31 7.39 19.09
N ILE A 89 -16.20 8.35 20.02
CA ILE A 89 -15.31 8.30 21.16
C ILE A 89 -16.16 8.14 22.45
N PRO A 90 -16.15 6.96 23.08
CA PRO A 90 -16.84 6.75 24.36
C PRO A 90 -16.15 7.53 25.51
N GLN A 91 -16.82 7.61 26.66
CA GLN A 91 -16.35 8.39 27.81
C GLN A 91 -14.97 7.97 28.34
N ASP A 92 -14.62 6.69 28.23
CA ASP A 92 -13.34 6.10 28.62
C ASP A 92 -12.29 6.12 27.49
N GLY A 93 -12.68 6.53 26.27
CA GLY A 93 -11.85 6.49 25.08
C GLY A 93 -10.63 7.41 25.18
N LYS A 94 -9.46 6.87 24.80
CA LYS A 94 -8.21 7.62 24.70
C LYS A 94 -8.09 8.28 23.32
N PHE A 95 -8.08 9.59 23.25
CA PHE A 95 -8.06 10.31 21.98
C PHE A 95 -7.01 11.42 21.94
N TRP A 96 -6.42 11.61 20.78
CA TRP A 96 -5.46 12.68 20.49
C TRP A 96 -5.43 13.00 19.00
N VAL A 97 -4.96 14.19 18.64
CA VAL A 97 -4.70 14.53 17.24
C VAL A 97 -3.29 14.06 16.90
N ALA A 98 -3.20 12.88 16.29
CA ALA A 98 -1.95 12.17 16.04
C ALA A 98 -1.11 12.81 14.92
N LYS A 99 -1.76 13.47 13.95
CA LYS A 99 -1.10 14.12 12.83
C LYS A 99 -1.95 15.24 12.27
N ALA A 100 -1.33 16.39 12.04
CA ALA A 100 -1.88 17.47 11.25
C ALA A 100 -0.93 17.80 10.09
N ASN A 101 -1.47 17.98 8.90
CA ASN A 101 -0.76 18.46 7.73
C ASN A 101 -1.51 19.69 7.21
N SER A 102 -0.77 20.68 6.69
CA SER A 102 -1.39 21.84 6.08
C SER A 102 -0.67 22.22 4.79
N VAL A 103 -1.43 22.38 3.72
CA VAL A 103 -0.94 22.76 2.40
C VAL A 103 -1.81 23.88 1.83
N LYS A 104 -1.17 24.98 1.41
CA LYS A 104 -1.84 26.15 0.81
C LYS A 104 -3.01 26.67 1.65
N SER A 105 -2.84 26.73 2.97
CA SER A 105 -3.84 27.14 3.94
C SER A 105 -3.29 28.21 4.88
N LYS A 106 -4.16 29.05 5.43
CA LYS A 106 -3.81 30.11 6.39
C LYS A 106 -3.33 29.51 7.72
N LEU A 107 -3.97 28.44 8.17
CA LEU A 107 -3.54 27.68 9.33
C LEU A 107 -2.44 26.68 8.89
N PHE A 108 -1.18 26.99 9.18
CA PHE A 108 -0.02 26.22 8.68
C PHE A 108 0.79 25.50 9.76
N SER A 109 0.59 25.84 11.05
CA SER A 109 1.30 25.19 12.16
C SER A 109 0.62 23.86 12.57
N PRO A 110 1.24 22.69 12.34
CA PRO A 110 0.66 21.40 12.73
C PRO A 110 0.42 21.29 14.24
N SER A 111 1.35 21.78 15.07
CA SER A 111 1.25 21.73 16.54
C SER A 111 0.08 22.55 17.07
N ASP A 112 -0.16 23.75 16.51
CA ASP A 112 -1.25 24.61 16.94
C ASP A 112 -2.60 24.02 16.51
N ILE A 113 -2.70 23.50 15.27
CA ILE A 113 -3.87 22.78 14.79
C ILE A 113 -4.20 21.61 15.73
N GLN A 114 -3.19 20.80 16.10
CA GLN A 114 -3.38 19.66 17.00
C GLN A 114 -3.87 20.10 18.37
N SER A 115 -3.28 21.13 18.96
CA SER A 115 -3.62 21.65 20.28
C SER A 115 -5.04 22.23 20.33
N ILE A 116 -5.40 23.06 19.34
CA ILE A 116 -6.73 23.69 19.24
C ILE A 116 -7.81 22.63 19.04
N MET A 117 -7.59 21.68 18.14
CA MET A 117 -8.57 20.60 17.92
C MET A 117 -8.73 19.72 19.14
N LYS A 118 -7.61 19.30 19.81
CA LYS A 118 -7.71 18.51 21.06
C LYS A 118 -8.54 19.23 22.10
N LYS A 119 -8.34 20.54 22.29
CA LYS A 119 -9.11 21.35 23.23
C LYS A 119 -10.60 21.41 22.85
N ALA A 120 -10.93 21.62 21.58
CA ALA A 120 -12.31 21.67 21.09
C ALA A 120 -13.05 20.32 21.32
N ILE A 121 -12.39 19.19 21.05
CA ILE A 121 -12.95 17.85 21.27
C ILE A 121 -13.18 17.60 22.77
N VAL A 122 -12.24 17.95 23.62
CA VAL A 122 -12.38 17.85 25.08
C VAL A 122 -13.59 18.66 25.57
N GLU A 123 -13.74 19.90 25.10
CA GLU A 123 -14.89 20.76 25.45
C GLU A 123 -16.24 20.16 25.02
N ARG A 124 -16.30 19.62 23.80
CA ARG A 124 -17.51 18.90 23.34
C ARG A 124 -17.85 17.74 24.22
N LEU A 125 -16.90 16.82 24.42
CA LEU A 125 -17.11 15.58 25.15
C LEU A 125 -17.40 15.82 26.65
N LYS A 126 -16.77 16.82 27.29
CA LYS A 126 -17.11 17.25 28.64
C LYS A 126 -18.58 17.67 28.78
N GLY A 127 -19.07 18.44 27.80
CA GLY A 127 -20.48 18.84 27.79
C GLY A 127 -21.44 17.71 27.56
N VAL A 128 -21.12 16.76 26.68
CA VAL A 128 -22.00 15.62 26.37
C VAL A 128 -22.01 14.59 27.49
N TYR A 129 -20.85 14.23 28.04
CA TYR A 129 -20.73 13.21 29.09
C TYR A 129 -20.91 13.77 30.51
N ASN A 130 -21.03 15.09 30.65
CA ASN A 130 -21.13 15.78 31.93
C ASN A 130 -20.01 15.40 32.91
N VAL A 131 -18.78 15.43 32.44
CA VAL A 131 -17.55 15.08 33.20
C VAL A 131 -16.54 16.22 33.15
N SER A 132 -15.72 16.33 34.19
CA SER A 132 -14.60 17.28 34.22
C SER A 132 -13.28 16.66 33.78
N TRP A 133 -13.18 15.34 33.81
CA TRP A 133 -11.97 14.56 33.51
C TRP A 133 -12.31 13.27 32.77
N PHE A 134 -11.39 12.80 31.91
CA PHE A 134 -11.49 11.56 31.15
C PHE A 134 -10.47 10.55 31.67
N PRO A 135 -10.84 9.29 31.95
CA PRO A 135 -9.90 8.26 32.41
C PRO A 135 -8.89 7.86 31.33
N GLU A 136 -9.23 7.95 30.05
CA GLU A 136 -8.40 7.58 28.89
C GLU A 136 -7.79 6.16 29.02
N ASP A 137 -8.51 5.22 29.64
CA ASP A 137 -8.11 3.83 29.88
C ASP A 137 -8.79 2.82 28.93
N GLY A 138 -9.69 3.30 28.09
CA GLY A 138 -10.37 2.53 27.04
C GLY A 138 -9.63 2.46 25.71
N ALA A 139 -10.39 2.21 24.64
CA ALA A 139 -9.88 2.10 23.28
C ALA A 139 -9.25 3.40 22.78
N SER A 140 -8.29 3.29 21.85
CA SER A 140 -7.53 4.42 21.30
C SER A 140 -8.15 4.96 20.03
N PHE A 141 -8.30 6.30 19.92
CA PHE A 141 -8.91 7.03 18.80
C PHE A 141 -7.95 8.11 18.29
N PRO A 142 -6.91 7.76 17.52
CA PRO A 142 -5.99 8.76 16.95
C PRO A 142 -6.66 9.49 15.79
N ILE A 143 -6.70 10.81 15.89
CA ILE A 143 -7.32 11.69 14.90
C ILE A 143 -6.25 12.23 13.95
N ARG A 144 -6.57 12.28 12.67
CA ARG A 144 -5.71 12.83 11.64
C ARG A 144 -6.43 13.96 10.91
N VAL A 145 -5.70 15.00 10.62
CA VAL A 145 -6.20 16.21 9.98
C VAL A 145 -5.34 16.57 8.79
N ALA A 146 -5.97 16.84 7.67
CA ALA A 146 -5.31 17.34 6.48
C ALA A 146 -5.98 18.63 6.00
N PHE A 147 -5.27 19.74 6.13
CA PHE A 147 -5.70 21.02 5.54
C PHE A 147 -5.24 21.11 4.09
N MET A 148 -6.15 21.47 3.22
CA MET A 148 -5.91 21.84 1.83
C MET A 148 -6.78 23.05 1.46
N LYS A 149 -6.15 24.17 1.12
CA LYS A 149 -6.86 25.40 0.73
C LYS A 149 -7.92 25.81 1.76
N ASP A 150 -7.54 25.90 3.02
CA ASP A 150 -8.37 26.27 4.17
C ASP A 150 -9.51 25.30 4.51
N VAL A 151 -9.54 24.11 3.90
CA VAL A 151 -10.48 23.03 4.24
C VAL A 151 -9.75 21.94 4.97
N ALA A 152 -10.18 21.64 6.20
CA ALA A 152 -9.71 20.54 7.02
C ALA A 152 -10.52 19.27 6.76
N THR A 153 -9.90 18.22 6.25
CA THR A 153 -10.45 16.88 6.25
C THR A 153 -10.04 16.17 7.55
N ILE A 154 -11.02 15.74 8.33
CA ILE A 154 -10.84 15.15 9.66
C ILE A 154 -11.25 13.68 9.61
N GLY A 155 -10.35 12.79 10.06
CA GLY A 155 -10.63 11.35 10.13
C GLY A 155 -10.03 10.71 11.38
N ILE A 156 -10.62 9.61 11.85
CA ILE A 156 -10.11 8.77 12.94
C ILE A 156 -9.42 7.56 12.32
N ASP A 157 -8.19 7.28 12.75
CA ASP A 157 -7.35 6.21 12.20
C ASP A 157 -7.83 4.84 12.71
N THR A 158 -8.41 4.03 11.83
CA THR A 158 -8.90 2.68 12.14
C THR A 158 -7.79 1.63 12.16
N SER A 159 -6.70 1.89 11.44
CA SER A 159 -5.62 0.93 11.19
C SER A 159 -4.58 0.86 12.30
N GLY A 160 -4.18 2.02 12.85
CA GLY A 160 -3.12 2.14 13.86
C GLY A 160 -1.72 2.07 13.25
N VAL A 161 -1.07 0.92 13.32
CA VAL A 161 0.20 0.69 12.64
C VAL A 161 -0.03 0.75 11.12
N SER A 162 0.86 1.45 10.39
CA SER A 162 0.71 1.63 8.94
C SER A 162 0.56 0.30 8.20
N LEU A 163 -0.33 0.27 7.18
CA LEU A 163 -0.69 -0.97 6.48
C LEU A 163 0.45 -1.56 5.64
N HIS A 164 1.47 -0.77 5.26
CA HIS A 164 2.66 -1.33 4.63
C HIS A 164 3.40 -2.31 5.56
N LYS A 165 3.31 -2.15 6.89
CA LYS A 165 3.86 -3.10 7.84
C LYS A 165 2.99 -4.36 7.91
N ARG A 166 3.15 -5.26 6.93
CA ARG A 166 2.39 -6.52 6.84
C ARG A 166 2.68 -7.50 7.99
N GLY A 167 3.82 -7.32 8.67
CA GLY A 167 4.27 -8.20 9.74
C GLY A 167 5.39 -9.17 9.33
N TYR A 168 5.57 -9.43 8.05
CA TYR A 168 6.58 -10.39 7.59
C TYR A 168 8.00 -9.84 7.55
N ARG A 169 8.20 -8.52 7.42
CA ARG A 169 9.52 -7.91 7.33
C ARG A 169 10.16 -7.79 8.72
N GLN A 170 10.93 -8.78 9.07
CA GLN A 170 11.73 -8.77 10.30
C GLN A 170 13.18 -8.36 10.06
N MET A 171 13.71 -8.66 8.86
CA MET A 171 15.04 -8.30 8.45
C MET A 171 14.97 -7.27 7.31
N THR A 172 15.70 -6.16 7.45
CA THR A 172 15.73 -5.09 6.47
C THR A 172 17.12 -4.95 5.87
N VAL A 173 17.15 -4.60 4.59
CA VAL A 173 18.32 -4.03 3.90
C VAL A 173 18.18 -2.51 3.86
N LYS A 174 19.21 -1.80 3.38
CA LYS A 174 19.12 -0.34 3.20
C LYS A 174 17.96 0.02 2.27
N ALA A 175 17.18 1.03 2.69
CA ALA A 175 16.14 1.70 1.90
C ALA A 175 15.21 0.78 1.08
N PRO A 176 14.55 -0.23 1.70
CA PRO A 176 13.64 -1.10 0.99
C PRO A 176 12.43 -0.30 0.51
N ILE A 177 11.90 -0.66 -0.66
CA ILE A 177 10.59 -0.16 -1.09
C ILE A 177 9.50 -0.61 -0.11
N THR A 178 8.50 0.27 0.16
CA THR A 178 7.38 -0.12 1.01
C THR A 178 6.49 -1.15 0.31
N GLU A 179 5.88 -2.02 1.09
CA GLU A 179 5.02 -3.11 0.60
C GLU A 179 3.82 -2.58 -0.17
N THR A 180 3.22 -1.49 0.30
CA THR A 180 2.09 -0.81 -0.38
C THR A 180 2.49 -0.25 -1.75
N LEU A 181 3.68 0.34 -1.84
CA LEU A 181 4.19 0.84 -3.12
C LEU A 181 4.55 -0.32 -4.06
N ALA A 182 5.24 -1.35 -3.57
CA ALA A 182 5.57 -2.54 -4.37
C ALA A 182 4.33 -3.21 -4.93
N SER A 183 3.29 -3.43 -4.09
CA SER A 183 2.01 -3.96 -4.51
C SER A 183 1.37 -3.11 -5.61
N ALA A 184 1.33 -1.78 -5.43
CA ALA A 184 0.74 -0.89 -6.42
C ALA A 184 1.49 -0.92 -7.76
N LEU A 185 2.83 -1.03 -7.73
CA LEU A 185 3.64 -1.14 -8.94
C LEU A 185 3.40 -2.46 -9.67
N ILE A 186 3.29 -3.58 -8.94
CA ILE A 186 2.90 -4.87 -9.55
C ILE A 186 1.52 -4.75 -10.20
N MET A 187 0.54 -4.18 -9.51
CA MET A 187 -0.85 -4.01 -10.01
C MET A 187 -0.96 -3.02 -11.17
N LEU A 188 0.01 -2.14 -11.38
CA LEU A 188 0.12 -1.29 -12.58
C LEU A 188 0.59 -2.05 -13.82
N THR A 189 1.19 -3.22 -13.65
CA THR A 189 1.61 -4.08 -14.76
C THR A 189 0.49 -5.02 -15.18
N PRO A 190 0.53 -5.59 -16.38
CA PRO A 190 -0.41 -6.64 -16.79
C PRO A 190 0.04 -8.04 -16.31
N TRP A 191 0.96 -8.13 -15.35
CA TRP A 191 1.37 -9.40 -14.78
C TRP A 191 0.21 -10.14 -14.13
N LYS A 192 0.19 -11.44 -14.29
CA LYS A 192 -0.73 -12.36 -13.64
C LYS A 192 0.05 -13.60 -13.18
N LYS A 193 -0.50 -14.33 -12.22
CA LYS A 193 0.11 -15.47 -11.57
C LYS A 193 0.59 -16.62 -12.49
N ASP A 194 0.03 -16.72 -13.69
CA ASP A 194 0.40 -17.69 -14.73
C ASP A 194 1.62 -17.27 -15.58
N ARG A 195 2.23 -16.11 -15.26
CA ARG A 195 3.37 -15.53 -15.99
C ARG A 195 4.57 -15.41 -15.07
N SER A 196 5.76 -15.68 -15.63
CA SER A 196 7.02 -15.50 -14.90
C SER A 196 7.22 -14.05 -14.46
N LEU A 197 7.64 -13.84 -13.21
CA LEU A 197 8.04 -12.56 -12.64
C LEU A 197 9.44 -12.72 -12.05
N VAL A 198 10.35 -11.83 -12.41
CA VAL A 198 11.71 -11.80 -11.86
C VAL A 198 12.02 -10.41 -11.33
N ASP A 199 12.55 -10.35 -10.10
CA ASP A 199 13.21 -9.16 -9.54
C ASP A 199 14.71 -9.44 -9.41
N PRO A 200 15.57 -8.90 -10.32
CA PRO A 200 17.00 -9.14 -10.29
C PRO A 200 17.77 -8.29 -9.26
N PHE A 201 17.08 -7.45 -8.48
CA PHE A 201 17.60 -6.64 -7.37
C PHE A 201 16.67 -6.75 -6.17
N CYS A 202 16.33 -7.99 -5.78
CA CYS A 202 15.22 -8.22 -4.85
C CYS A 202 15.49 -7.75 -3.40
N GLY A 203 16.75 -7.54 -3.03
CA GLY A 203 17.10 -7.10 -1.69
C GLY A 203 16.47 -8.01 -0.63
N SER A 204 15.66 -7.46 0.26
CA SER A 204 14.90 -8.21 1.27
C SER A 204 13.63 -8.90 0.76
N GLY A 205 13.42 -8.96 -0.56
CA GLY A 205 12.39 -9.76 -1.22
C GLY A 205 11.02 -9.10 -1.38
N THR A 206 10.90 -7.76 -1.29
CA THR A 206 9.58 -7.10 -1.26
C THR A 206 8.73 -7.39 -2.49
N PHE A 207 9.24 -7.19 -3.71
CA PHE A 207 8.47 -7.48 -4.94
C PHE A 207 8.09 -8.97 -5.07
N PRO A 208 9.04 -9.92 -4.93
CA PRO A 208 8.70 -11.34 -4.99
C PRO A 208 7.66 -11.76 -3.94
N ILE A 209 7.76 -11.27 -2.70
CA ILE A 209 6.84 -11.62 -1.62
C ILE A 209 5.44 -11.05 -1.90
N GLU A 210 5.31 -9.76 -2.23
CA GLU A 210 4.00 -9.15 -2.53
C GLU A 210 3.37 -9.81 -3.78
N ALA A 211 4.17 -10.17 -4.81
CA ALA A 211 3.68 -10.91 -5.97
C ALA A 211 3.19 -12.31 -5.59
N ALA A 212 3.91 -13.04 -4.73
CA ALA A 212 3.51 -14.36 -4.27
C ALA A 212 2.23 -14.31 -3.41
N MET A 213 2.11 -13.31 -2.51
CA MET A 213 0.88 -13.09 -1.76
C MET A 213 -0.31 -12.77 -2.68
N MET A 214 -0.12 -11.98 -3.74
CA MET A 214 -1.16 -11.73 -4.74
C MET A 214 -1.51 -12.98 -5.54
N ALA A 215 -0.51 -13.77 -5.94
CA ALA A 215 -0.72 -15.02 -6.68
C ALA A 215 -1.53 -16.02 -5.86
N ALA A 216 -1.25 -16.13 -4.57
CA ALA A 216 -1.93 -17.02 -3.61
C ALA A 216 -3.26 -16.46 -3.10
N ASP A 217 -3.72 -15.30 -3.55
CA ASP A 217 -4.88 -14.54 -3.04
C ASP A 217 -4.86 -14.32 -1.52
N MET A 218 -3.66 -14.12 -0.97
CA MET A 218 -3.43 -13.87 0.45
C MET A 218 -3.63 -12.39 0.77
N ALA A 219 -4.60 -12.08 1.62
CA ALA A 219 -4.89 -10.70 2.03
C ALA A 219 -3.75 -10.10 2.88
N PRO A 220 -3.31 -8.84 2.63
CA PRO A 220 -2.14 -8.25 3.27
C PRO A 220 -2.33 -7.97 4.77
N GLY A 221 -3.57 -7.85 5.23
CA GLY A 221 -3.92 -7.53 6.61
C GLY A 221 -4.32 -8.74 7.47
N MET A 222 -4.41 -9.96 6.91
CA MET A 222 -4.99 -11.11 7.60
C MET A 222 -4.21 -11.59 8.85
N ASN A 223 -2.91 -11.25 8.96
CA ASN A 223 -2.03 -11.71 10.04
C ASN A 223 -1.61 -10.57 10.98
N ARG A 224 -2.46 -9.54 11.14
CA ARG A 224 -2.17 -8.40 12.01
C ARG A 224 -3.45 -7.91 12.70
N SER A 225 -3.30 -7.07 13.73
CA SER A 225 -4.41 -6.40 14.42
C SER A 225 -4.55 -4.94 13.98
N PHE A 226 -5.71 -4.36 14.27
CA PHE A 226 -6.08 -3.00 13.92
C PHE A 226 -6.70 -2.27 15.13
N LEU A 227 -6.53 -0.96 15.23
CA LEU A 227 -7.08 -0.19 16.36
C LEU A 227 -8.59 -0.29 16.47
N ALA A 228 -9.29 -0.30 15.34
CA ALA A 228 -10.76 -0.35 15.34
C ALA A 228 -11.35 -1.72 15.76
N GLU A 229 -10.54 -2.74 15.99
CA GLU A 229 -11.00 -3.99 16.62
C GLU A 229 -11.52 -3.76 18.04
N ASP A 230 -11.01 -2.74 18.73
CA ASP A 230 -11.44 -2.35 20.07
C ASP A 230 -12.68 -1.42 20.06
N TRP A 231 -13.10 -0.91 18.89
CA TRP A 231 -14.24 0.01 18.75
C TRP A 231 -15.58 -0.73 18.59
N LYS A 232 -15.93 -1.56 19.57
CA LYS A 232 -17.05 -2.52 19.49
C LYS A 232 -18.41 -1.88 19.18
N HIS A 233 -18.60 -0.59 19.52
CA HIS A 233 -19.81 0.17 19.27
C HIS A 233 -19.89 0.70 17.82
N VAL A 234 -18.74 0.87 17.13
CA VAL A 234 -18.66 1.29 15.71
C VAL A 234 -18.47 0.07 14.81
N VAL A 235 -17.53 -0.83 15.17
CA VAL A 235 -17.17 -2.01 14.38
C VAL A 235 -17.35 -3.26 15.24
N PRO A 236 -18.48 -3.96 15.15
CA PRO A 236 -18.72 -5.20 15.88
C PRO A 236 -17.65 -6.25 15.58
N ARG A 237 -17.21 -7.01 16.57
CA ARG A 237 -16.16 -8.04 16.43
C ARG A 237 -16.39 -9.00 15.27
N ARG A 238 -17.64 -9.36 15.00
CA ARG A 238 -18.01 -10.26 13.90
C ARG A 238 -17.53 -9.74 12.53
N CYS A 239 -17.46 -8.41 12.34
CA CYS A 239 -16.98 -7.85 11.07
C CYS A 239 -15.51 -8.23 10.83
N TRP A 240 -14.69 -8.20 11.88
CA TRP A 240 -13.29 -8.62 11.82
C TRP A 240 -13.16 -10.12 11.60
N TYR A 241 -13.96 -10.94 12.30
CA TYR A 241 -13.99 -12.39 12.09
C TYR A 241 -14.38 -12.75 10.67
N ASN A 242 -15.43 -12.14 10.12
CA ASN A 242 -15.87 -12.37 8.75
C ASN A 242 -14.77 -12.02 7.74
N ALA A 243 -14.11 -10.84 7.90
CA ALA A 243 -13.05 -10.40 6.99
C ALA A 243 -11.83 -11.33 7.03
N VAL A 244 -11.43 -11.79 8.23
CA VAL A 244 -10.28 -12.69 8.37
C VAL A 244 -10.61 -14.11 7.91
N GLU A 245 -11.81 -14.64 8.20
CA GLU A 245 -12.29 -15.94 7.72
C GLU A 245 -12.33 -15.95 6.19
N GLU A 246 -12.94 -14.95 5.58
CA GLU A 246 -12.96 -14.79 4.11
C GLU A 246 -11.54 -14.70 3.53
N ALA A 247 -10.64 -13.97 4.20
CA ALA A 247 -9.25 -13.89 3.76
C ALA A 247 -8.52 -15.23 3.83
N GLN A 248 -8.79 -16.04 4.87
CA GLN A 248 -8.22 -17.39 5.02
C GLN A 248 -8.76 -18.36 3.97
N ASP A 249 -10.06 -18.32 3.69
CA ASP A 249 -10.72 -19.18 2.70
C ASP A 249 -10.23 -18.94 1.28
N ARG A 250 -9.78 -17.72 0.96
CA ARG A 250 -9.24 -17.36 -0.36
C ARG A 250 -7.82 -17.88 -0.60
N VAL A 251 -7.06 -18.19 0.47
CA VAL A 251 -5.62 -18.54 0.33
C VAL A 251 -5.44 -19.84 -0.44
N ASN A 252 -4.70 -19.78 -1.53
CA ASN A 252 -4.32 -20.94 -2.33
C ASN A 252 -2.80 -21.03 -2.52
N LEU A 253 -2.13 -21.77 -1.66
CA LEU A 253 -0.68 -22.03 -1.74
C LEU A 253 -0.31 -23.19 -2.68
N LYS A 254 -1.30 -23.92 -3.23
CA LYS A 254 -1.06 -25.01 -4.19
C LYS A 254 -1.02 -24.53 -5.65
N ILE A 255 -1.03 -23.21 -5.83
CA ILE A 255 -0.99 -22.61 -7.15
C ILE A 255 0.38 -22.82 -7.81
N GLU A 256 0.35 -23.08 -9.11
CA GLU A 256 1.56 -23.04 -9.94
C GLU A 256 1.85 -21.59 -10.34
N THR A 257 3.03 -21.13 -9.96
CA THR A 257 3.52 -19.78 -10.30
C THR A 257 5.04 -19.81 -10.49
N ASP A 258 5.58 -18.79 -11.15
CA ASP A 258 7.01 -18.68 -11.45
C ASP A 258 7.50 -17.28 -11.04
N ILE A 259 7.81 -17.15 -9.75
CA ILE A 259 8.28 -15.91 -9.14
C ILE A 259 9.70 -16.13 -8.65
N GLN A 260 10.62 -15.25 -9.11
CA GLN A 260 12.04 -15.38 -8.81
C GLN A 260 12.61 -14.06 -8.30
N GLY A 261 13.45 -14.14 -7.27
CA GLY A 261 14.19 -13.01 -6.72
C GLY A 261 15.69 -13.26 -6.78
N TYR A 262 16.43 -12.35 -7.38
CA TYR A 262 17.88 -12.42 -7.44
C TYR A 262 18.51 -11.21 -6.78
N ASP A 263 19.68 -11.41 -6.22
CA ASP A 263 20.55 -10.36 -5.71
C ASP A 263 21.99 -10.84 -5.74
N ILE A 264 22.95 -9.92 -5.79
CA ILE A 264 24.39 -10.24 -5.64
C ILE A 264 24.78 -10.42 -4.17
N ASP A 265 24.01 -9.86 -3.24
CA ASP A 265 24.26 -9.86 -1.82
C ASP A 265 23.62 -11.10 -1.15
N ALA A 266 24.43 -12.00 -0.67
CA ALA A 266 23.97 -13.22 0.02
C ALA A 266 23.20 -12.93 1.32
N GLU A 267 23.56 -11.86 2.06
CA GLU A 267 22.85 -11.46 3.28
C GLU A 267 21.47 -10.88 2.96
N ALA A 268 21.35 -10.11 1.87
CA ALA A 268 20.05 -9.66 1.38
C ALA A 268 19.13 -10.84 1.04
N LEU A 269 19.65 -11.87 0.37
CA LEU A 269 18.89 -13.08 0.04
C LEU A 269 18.52 -13.92 1.28
N LYS A 270 19.38 -13.96 2.30
CA LYS A 270 19.04 -14.55 3.58
C LYS A 270 17.86 -13.85 4.24
N ALA A 271 17.87 -12.51 4.23
CA ALA A 271 16.74 -11.69 4.69
C ALA A 271 15.48 -11.95 3.84
N ALA A 272 15.60 -12.02 2.51
CA ALA A 272 14.48 -12.29 1.61
C ALA A 272 13.80 -13.64 1.90
N ARG A 273 14.60 -14.72 2.07
CA ARG A 273 14.08 -16.06 2.43
C ARG A 273 13.41 -16.07 3.80
N ALA A 274 13.99 -15.39 4.80
CA ALA A 274 13.40 -15.28 6.13
C ALA A 274 12.06 -14.53 6.08
N ASN A 275 12.00 -13.40 5.37
CA ASN A 275 10.79 -12.61 5.19
C ASN A 275 9.71 -13.39 4.42
N ALA A 276 10.07 -14.12 3.35
CA ALA A 276 9.13 -14.95 2.59
C ALA A 276 8.53 -16.07 3.45
N LYS A 277 9.35 -16.70 4.30
CA LYS A 277 8.90 -17.70 5.27
C LYS A 277 7.94 -17.10 6.29
N MET A 278 8.23 -15.89 6.81
CA MET A 278 7.34 -15.19 7.73
C MET A 278 6.03 -14.77 7.06
N ALA A 279 6.05 -14.48 5.75
CA ALA A 279 4.85 -14.22 4.96
C ALA A 279 4.07 -15.50 4.63
N GLY A 280 4.65 -16.69 4.80
CA GLY A 280 4.04 -17.98 4.45
C GLY A 280 3.98 -18.26 2.94
N VAL A 281 4.86 -17.65 2.14
CA VAL A 281 4.88 -17.78 0.67
C VAL A 281 6.25 -18.23 0.12
N ASP A 282 7.13 -18.70 0.98
CA ASP A 282 8.48 -19.13 0.60
C ASP A 282 8.49 -20.27 -0.42
N SER A 283 7.49 -21.15 -0.39
CA SER A 283 7.33 -22.23 -1.37
C SER A 283 6.98 -21.74 -2.79
N LEU A 284 6.50 -20.51 -2.94
CA LEU A 284 6.10 -19.92 -4.21
C LEU A 284 7.20 -19.09 -4.87
N ILE A 285 8.36 -18.91 -4.21
CA ILE A 285 9.41 -17.99 -4.66
C ILE A 285 10.74 -18.72 -4.74
N HIS A 286 11.42 -18.58 -5.87
CA HIS A 286 12.81 -19.02 -6.02
C HIS A 286 13.78 -17.88 -5.79
N PHE A 287 14.60 -17.94 -4.73
CA PHE A 287 15.67 -16.97 -4.45
C PHE A 287 17.04 -17.53 -4.79
N GLN A 288 17.83 -16.80 -5.59
CA GLN A 288 19.17 -17.21 -5.97
C GLN A 288 20.16 -16.04 -5.99
N GLN A 289 21.38 -16.28 -5.51
CA GLN A 289 22.47 -15.31 -5.68
C GLN A 289 22.91 -15.30 -7.15
N ARG A 290 22.67 -14.17 -7.83
CA ARG A 290 22.96 -14.03 -9.24
C ARG A 290 23.11 -12.56 -9.61
N PRO A 291 24.20 -12.17 -10.28
CA PRO A 291 24.33 -10.81 -10.83
C PRO A 291 23.38 -10.63 -12.03
N VAL A 292 22.90 -9.40 -12.24
CA VAL A 292 21.92 -9.10 -13.31
C VAL A 292 22.43 -9.46 -14.70
N LYS A 293 23.73 -9.34 -14.97
CA LYS A 293 24.36 -9.71 -16.26
C LYS A 293 24.23 -11.20 -16.61
N GLU A 294 23.93 -12.05 -15.63
CA GLU A 294 23.71 -13.50 -15.83
C GLU A 294 22.22 -13.84 -15.88
N LEU A 295 21.33 -12.83 -15.92
CA LEU A 295 19.90 -13.06 -15.99
C LEU A 295 19.52 -13.73 -17.30
N HIS A 296 18.95 -14.91 -17.23
CA HIS A 296 18.34 -15.62 -18.34
C HIS A 296 17.12 -16.38 -17.88
N HIS A 297 16.18 -16.62 -18.76
CA HIS A 297 14.96 -17.37 -18.46
C HIS A 297 14.47 -18.14 -19.70
N PRO A 298 14.08 -19.42 -19.56
CA PRO A 298 13.67 -20.25 -20.70
C PRO A 298 12.27 -19.93 -21.23
N LYS A 299 11.37 -19.40 -20.37
CA LYS A 299 9.99 -19.09 -20.76
C LYS A 299 9.90 -17.71 -21.39
N PRO A 300 9.15 -17.52 -22.50
CA PRO A 300 8.90 -16.22 -23.10
C PRO A 300 7.81 -15.45 -22.33
N TYR A 301 7.65 -14.18 -22.67
CA TYR A 301 6.59 -13.28 -22.19
C TYR A 301 6.56 -13.04 -20.67
N GLY A 302 7.68 -13.15 -19.98
CA GLY A 302 7.78 -12.85 -18.56
C GLY A 302 7.86 -11.36 -18.23
N PHE A 303 8.03 -11.05 -16.96
CA PHE A 303 8.10 -9.70 -16.41
C PHE A 303 9.33 -9.53 -15.52
N ILE A 304 10.11 -8.50 -15.78
CA ILE A 304 11.02 -7.93 -14.79
C ILE A 304 10.26 -6.82 -14.07
N ILE A 305 10.16 -6.87 -12.75
CA ILE A 305 9.61 -5.79 -11.90
C ILE A 305 10.61 -5.55 -10.79
N THR A 306 11.26 -4.37 -10.77
CA THR A 306 12.45 -4.21 -9.94
C THR A 306 12.68 -2.78 -9.47
N ASN A 307 13.44 -2.67 -8.37
CA ASN A 307 13.92 -1.45 -7.75
C ASN A 307 15.45 -1.48 -7.65
N PRO A 308 16.17 -1.23 -8.77
CA PRO A 308 17.64 -1.27 -8.78
C PRO A 308 18.24 -0.14 -7.93
N PRO A 309 19.54 -0.20 -7.57
CA PRO A 309 20.22 0.88 -6.86
C PRO A 309 20.14 2.23 -7.59
N TYR A 310 19.99 3.32 -6.82
CA TYR A 310 19.89 4.70 -7.34
C TYR A 310 21.21 5.49 -7.24
N GLY A 311 22.22 4.94 -6.54
CA GLY A 311 23.47 5.64 -6.28
C GLY A 311 23.34 6.71 -5.19
N GLU A 312 23.06 6.29 -3.96
CA GLU A 312 22.99 7.21 -2.81
C GLU A 312 24.36 7.77 -2.43
N ARG A 313 25.45 7.03 -2.72
CA ARG A 313 26.84 7.45 -2.48
C ARG A 313 27.54 7.78 -3.78
N LEU A 314 28.60 8.62 -3.70
CA LEU A 314 29.39 9.02 -4.85
C LEU A 314 29.99 7.82 -5.63
N GLU A 315 30.51 6.83 -4.90
CA GLU A 315 31.09 5.60 -5.50
C GLU A 315 30.03 4.76 -6.20
N GLU A 316 28.83 4.65 -5.60
CA GLU A 316 27.67 3.97 -6.20
C GLU A 316 27.21 4.68 -7.48
N LYS A 317 27.22 6.03 -7.49
CA LYS A 317 26.87 6.83 -8.70
C LYS A 317 27.77 6.55 -9.88
N ALA A 318 29.06 6.35 -9.66
CA ALA A 318 30.02 6.05 -10.72
C ALA A 318 29.78 4.68 -11.40
N ALA A 319 29.22 3.73 -10.66
CA ALA A 319 28.89 2.38 -11.16
C ALA A 319 27.53 2.29 -11.87
N LEU A 320 26.64 3.29 -11.72
CA LEU A 320 25.29 3.24 -12.31
C LEU A 320 25.27 3.09 -13.83
N PRO A 321 26.06 3.81 -14.63
CA PRO A 321 26.03 3.67 -16.08
C PRO A 321 26.29 2.22 -16.53
N GLN A 322 27.28 1.56 -15.94
CA GLN A 322 27.57 0.16 -16.25
C GLN A 322 26.45 -0.75 -15.80
N LEU A 323 25.93 -0.58 -14.57
CA LEU A 323 24.83 -1.39 -14.03
C LEU A 323 23.58 -1.32 -14.91
N TYR A 324 23.19 -0.11 -15.35
CA TYR A 324 22.03 0.06 -16.21
C TYR A 324 22.25 -0.44 -17.64
N SER A 325 23.49 -0.40 -18.14
CA SER A 325 23.86 -1.08 -19.40
C SER A 325 23.68 -2.61 -19.26
N GLU A 326 24.16 -3.20 -18.18
CA GLU A 326 24.02 -4.64 -17.90
C GLU A 326 22.54 -5.05 -17.76
N ILE A 327 21.69 -4.22 -17.13
CA ILE A 327 20.22 -4.40 -17.09
C ILE A 327 19.66 -4.43 -18.51
N GLY A 328 20.06 -3.47 -19.35
CA GLY A 328 19.60 -3.38 -20.74
C GLY A 328 20.02 -4.58 -21.59
N GLU A 329 21.25 -5.06 -21.45
CA GLU A 329 21.77 -6.23 -22.15
C GLU A 329 21.01 -7.50 -21.75
N SER A 330 20.85 -7.73 -20.45
CA SER A 330 20.12 -8.89 -19.92
C SER A 330 18.65 -8.88 -20.36
N TYR A 331 18.01 -7.70 -20.33
CA TYR A 331 16.63 -7.57 -20.80
C TYR A 331 16.49 -7.91 -22.30
N ARG A 332 17.43 -7.49 -23.15
CA ARG A 332 17.43 -7.83 -24.59
C ARG A 332 17.62 -9.32 -24.86
N GLY A 333 18.27 -10.05 -23.95
CA GLY A 333 18.44 -11.50 -24.02
C GLY A 333 17.19 -12.31 -23.67
N LEU A 334 16.15 -11.68 -23.12
CA LEU A 334 14.90 -12.35 -22.71
C LEU A 334 13.86 -12.31 -23.83
N ASP A 335 13.32 -13.48 -24.21
CA ASP A 335 12.37 -13.59 -25.32
C ASP A 335 11.02 -12.97 -24.97
N LYS A 336 10.68 -11.83 -25.59
CA LYS A 336 9.38 -11.15 -25.51
C LYS A 336 8.98 -10.71 -24.09
N TRP A 337 9.95 -10.44 -23.22
CA TRP A 337 9.69 -9.96 -21.88
C TRP A 337 9.31 -8.49 -21.84
N SER A 338 8.59 -8.10 -20.79
CA SER A 338 8.39 -6.71 -20.40
C SER A 338 9.22 -6.40 -19.16
N MET A 339 9.79 -5.19 -19.11
CA MET A 339 10.55 -4.73 -17.95
C MET A 339 9.91 -3.48 -17.37
N TYR A 340 9.76 -3.49 -16.05
CA TYR A 340 9.23 -2.41 -15.23
C TYR A 340 10.23 -2.11 -14.14
N LEU A 341 10.73 -0.89 -14.09
CA LEU A 341 11.67 -0.50 -13.04
C LEU A 341 11.34 0.86 -12.45
N ILE A 342 11.50 0.97 -11.13
CA ILE A 342 11.38 2.24 -10.41
C ILE A 342 12.78 2.74 -10.07
N THR A 343 13.09 3.99 -10.43
CA THR A 343 14.40 4.58 -10.16
C THR A 343 14.33 6.11 -10.11
N SER A 344 15.27 6.72 -9.38
CA SER A 344 15.54 8.16 -9.44
C SER A 344 16.69 8.51 -10.38
N TYR A 345 17.35 7.50 -11.00
CA TYR A 345 18.46 7.71 -11.92
C TYR A 345 17.96 8.29 -13.24
N ASP A 346 18.37 9.51 -13.54
CA ASP A 346 17.88 10.31 -14.68
C ASP A 346 18.36 9.81 -16.03
N LYS A 347 19.50 9.09 -16.09
CA LYS A 347 20.06 8.50 -17.30
C LYS A 347 19.63 7.05 -17.56
N ALA A 348 18.65 6.54 -16.80
CA ALA A 348 18.25 5.14 -16.89
C ALA A 348 17.91 4.67 -18.31
N GLU A 349 17.13 5.45 -19.08
CA GLU A 349 16.77 5.10 -20.46
C GLU A 349 17.98 5.09 -21.40
N SER A 350 18.88 6.07 -21.26
CA SER A 350 20.12 6.17 -22.06
C SER A 350 21.03 4.99 -21.82
N ASP A 351 21.28 4.64 -20.56
CA ASP A 351 22.25 3.61 -20.20
C ASP A 351 21.69 2.19 -20.38
N ILE A 352 20.36 1.99 -20.26
CA ILE A 352 19.66 0.77 -20.69
C ILE A 352 19.75 0.59 -22.22
N GLY A 353 19.96 1.68 -22.97
CA GLY A 353 20.03 1.66 -24.43
C GLY A 353 18.67 1.52 -25.11
N ARG A 354 17.57 1.84 -24.41
CA ARG A 354 16.21 1.84 -24.94
C ARG A 354 15.38 2.92 -24.26
N LYS A 355 14.59 3.67 -25.01
CA LYS A 355 13.57 4.58 -24.48
C LYS A 355 12.38 3.77 -23.95
N ALA A 356 11.86 4.14 -22.79
CA ALA A 356 10.67 3.53 -22.22
C ALA A 356 9.42 3.84 -23.06
N ASP A 357 8.53 2.87 -23.19
CA ASP A 357 7.24 3.07 -23.87
C ASP A 357 6.33 3.99 -23.06
N LYS A 358 6.45 3.92 -21.71
CA LYS A 358 5.74 4.78 -20.75
C LYS A 358 6.62 5.03 -19.54
N ASN A 359 6.43 6.17 -18.90
CA ASN A 359 6.94 6.42 -17.56
C ASN A 359 5.87 7.08 -16.69
N ARG A 360 5.99 6.90 -15.40
CA ARG A 360 5.12 7.55 -14.42
C ARG A 360 5.97 8.08 -13.27
N LYS A 361 5.79 9.37 -12.95
CA LYS A 361 6.40 9.97 -11.78
C LYS A 361 5.73 9.44 -10.52
N ILE A 362 6.53 8.93 -9.59
CA ILE A 362 6.08 8.36 -8.31
C ILE A 362 7.05 8.84 -7.23
N TYR A 363 6.57 9.02 -6.01
CA TYR A 363 7.41 9.31 -4.87
C TYR A 363 7.62 8.06 -4.02
N ASN A 364 8.87 7.67 -3.83
CA ASN A 364 9.27 6.63 -2.86
C ASN A 364 9.76 7.35 -1.59
N GLY A 365 8.90 7.47 -0.59
CA GLY A 365 9.13 8.38 0.53
C GLY A 365 9.23 9.83 0.05
N MET A 366 10.35 10.50 0.37
CA MET A 366 10.64 11.88 -0.09
C MET A 366 11.34 11.92 -1.46
N LEU A 367 11.79 10.77 -1.97
CA LEU A 367 12.56 10.69 -3.20
C LEU A 367 11.64 10.69 -4.42
N LYS A 368 11.87 11.62 -5.33
CA LYS A 368 11.23 11.64 -6.65
C LYS A 368 11.83 10.54 -7.51
N THR A 369 10.99 9.59 -7.94
CA THR A 369 11.35 8.47 -8.81
C THR A 369 10.47 8.45 -10.05
N TYR A 370 10.86 7.63 -11.01
CA TYR A 370 10.07 7.31 -12.20
C TYR A 370 9.91 5.81 -12.31
N PHE A 371 8.69 5.37 -12.59
CA PHE A 371 8.38 4.00 -12.93
C PHE A 371 8.37 3.87 -14.46
N TYR A 372 9.47 3.37 -14.99
CA TYR A 372 9.68 3.15 -16.42
C TYR A 372 9.09 1.82 -16.85
N GLN A 373 8.44 1.79 -18.00
CA GLN A 373 7.79 0.62 -18.58
C GLN A 373 8.36 0.36 -19.96
N PHE A 374 9.07 -0.75 -20.13
CA PHE A 374 9.58 -1.25 -21.39
C PHE A 374 8.74 -2.47 -21.79
N LEU A 375 7.85 -2.27 -22.76
CA LEU A 375 6.83 -3.26 -23.08
C LEU A 375 7.36 -4.30 -24.08
N GLY A 376 7.20 -5.55 -23.75
CA GLY A 376 7.32 -6.67 -24.69
C GLY A 376 5.99 -6.91 -25.44
N PRO A 377 6.00 -7.74 -26.48
CA PRO A 377 4.80 -8.10 -27.22
C PRO A 377 3.83 -8.89 -26.35
N LYS A 378 2.54 -8.75 -26.62
CA LYS A 378 1.52 -9.58 -25.96
C LYS A 378 1.62 -11.03 -26.41
N PRO A 379 1.40 -12.02 -25.52
CA PRO A 379 1.29 -13.41 -25.97
C PRO A 379 0.13 -13.57 -26.95
N PRO A 380 0.21 -14.54 -27.87
CA PRO A 380 -0.90 -14.88 -28.76
C PRO A 380 -2.14 -15.24 -27.92
N LYS A 381 -3.33 -14.86 -28.38
CA LYS A 381 -4.58 -15.33 -27.75
C LYS A 381 -4.63 -16.87 -27.80
N ARG A 382 -4.88 -17.52 -26.67
CA ARG A 382 -5.15 -18.96 -26.65
C ARG A 382 -6.32 -19.23 -27.60
N SER A 383 -6.18 -20.19 -28.53
CA SER A 383 -7.26 -20.60 -29.40
C SER A 383 -8.31 -21.36 -28.57
N GLN A 384 -9.58 -21.15 -28.82
CA GLN A 384 -10.72 -21.80 -28.11
C GLN A 384 -10.64 -23.33 -28.08
N SER A 385 -9.79 -23.95 -28.90
CA SER A 385 -9.54 -25.41 -28.95
C SER A 385 -8.62 -25.89 -27.79
N GLN A 386 -7.88 -25.01 -27.10
CA GLN A 386 -7.04 -25.38 -25.96
C GLN A 386 -7.80 -25.30 -24.62
N GLU A 387 -8.78 -24.42 -24.51
CA GLU A 387 -9.65 -24.33 -23.31
C GLU A 387 -10.55 -25.58 -23.15
N LYS A 388 -10.92 -26.26 -24.26
CA LYS A 388 -11.73 -27.49 -24.21
C LYS A 388 -10.96 -28.74 -23.78
N LYS A 389 -9.64 -28.73 -23.80
CA LYS A 389 -8.83 -29.90 -23.40
C LYS A 389 -8.50 -29.93 -21.91
N GLU A 390 -8.49 -28.79 -21.23
CA GLU A 390 -8.25 -28.69 -19.78
C GLU A 390 -9.53 -28.85 -18.94
N GLY A 391 -10.72 -28.70 -19.57
CA GLY A 391 -12.03 -28.88 -18.92
C GLY A 391 -12.61 -30.31 -19.03
N THR A 392 -11.83 -31.30 -19.45
CA THR A 392 -12.31 -32.69 -19.61
C THR A 392 -11.45 -33.71 -18.86
N ILE A 393 -10.81 -33.30 -17.77
CA ILE A 393 -10.20 -34.22 -16.81
C ILE A 393 -10.78 -33.84 -15.43
N GLU A 394 -11.99 -34.24 -15.17
CA GLU A 394 -12.54 -34.52 -13.85
C GLU A 394 -12.64 -36.05 -13.69
#